data_248702465ec6929f33156ec8f4b9886a
#
_entry.id   248702465ec6929f33156ec8f4b9886a
#
_cell.length_a   1.000
_cell.length_b   1.000
_cell.length_c   1.000
_cell.angle_alpha   90.00
_cell.angle_beta   90.00
_cell.angle_gamma   90.00
#
_symmetry.space_group_name_H-M   'P 1'
#
loop_
_entity.id
_entity.type
_entity.pdbx_description
1 polymer ?
#
loop_
_entity_poly.entity_id
_entity_poly.type
_entity_poly.pdbx_seq_one_letter_code
_entity_poly.pdbx_strand_id
1 'polypeptide(L)'
;MASSPSASRLGDSLSQSIGTARLADKCVTAAKIADGVLPARSKQNMSPMTIERYGKVRILTVLYSNTPLVANYNYNVATLPAGDRPQAFTRGIATSTGGGELILNVNTNGTVVLSTAGDAATSNANVQAISVYTVA
;
A
#
# COMPACT_ATOMS: atom_id res chain seq x y z
N MET A 1 -10.66 -38.88 45.74
CA MET A 1 -11.52 -37.98 44.98
C MET A 1 -11.02 -37.86 43.58
N ALA A 2 -11.87 -38.00 42.63
CA ALA A 2 -11.54 -37.97 41.20
C ALA A 2 -11.60 -36.57 40.60
N SER A 3 -11.83 -35.51 41.37
CA SER A 3 -12.03 -34.17 40.86
C SER A 3 -10.77 -33.49 40.32
N SER A 4 -9.61 -33.82 40.92
CA SER A 4 -8.37 -33.15 40.51
C SER A 4 -7.93 -33.45 39.08
N PRO A 5 -7.96 -34.69 38.59
CA PRO A 5 -7.67 -34.96 37.18
C PRO A 5 -8.66 -34.27 36.24
N SER A 6 -9.90 -34.13 36.64
CA SER A 6 -10.92 -33.51 35.84
C SER A 6 -10.67 -31.99 35.62
N ALA A 7 -10.24 -31.29 36.65
CA ALA A 7 -9.94 -29.87 36.57
C ALA A 7 -8.75 -29.59 35.63
N SER A 8 -7.70 -30.40 35.75
CA SER A 8 -6.53 -30.30 34.90
C SER A 8 -6.87 -30.59 33.43
N ARG A 9 -7.63 -31.61 33.18
CA ARG A 9 -8.08 -32.00 31.83
C ARG A 9 -8.98 -30.94 31.21
N LEU A 10 -9.80 -30.31 32.02
CA LEU A 10 -10.67 -29.24 31.53
C LEU A 10 -9.85 -28.05 31.03
N GLY A 11 -8.81 -27.66 31.74
CA GLY A 11 -7.91 -26.60 31.31
C GLY A 11 -7.21 -26.92 29.99
N ASP A 12 -6.66 -28.15 29.89
CA ASP A 12 -6.00 -28.60 28.66
C ASP A 12 -6.99 -28.65 27.48
N SER A 13 -8.18 -29.14 27.70
CA SER A 13 -9.23 -29.23 26.69
C SER A 13 -9.64 -27.84 26.18
N LEU A 14 -9.76 -26.88 27.05
CA LEU A 14 -10.11 -25.52 26.68
C LEU A 14 -8.99 -24.85 25.86
N SER A 15 -7.75 -25.05 26.21
CA SER A 15 -6.62 -24.48 25.45
C SER A 15 -6.47 -25.10 24.07
N GLN A 16 -6.85 -26.34 23.88
CA GLN A 16 -6.74 -27.05 22.61
C GLN A 16 -7.97 -26.91 21.71
N SER A 17 -9.15 -26.70 22.29
CA SER A 17 -10.42 -26.75 21.56
C SER A 17 -11.19 -25.45 21.52
N ILE A 18 -10.55 -24.32 21.82
CA ILE A 18 -11.18 -23.01 21.66
C ILE A 18 -11.41 -22.76 20.18
N GLY A 19 -12.66 -22.71 19.79
CA GLY A 19 -13.09 -22.35 18.44
C GLY A 19 -13.75 -21.00 18.41
N THR A 20 -14.10 -20.54 17.21
CA THR A 20 -14.70 -19.23 16.97
C THR A 20 -15.98 -19.02 17.80
N ALA A 21 -16.80 -20.07 17.94
CA ALA A 21 -18.06 -19.98 18.67
C ALA A 21 -17.91 -19.82 20.20
N ARG A 22 -16.73 -20.06 20.73
CA ARG A 22 -16.42 -19.94 22.16
C ARG A 22 -15.73 -18.64 22.53
N LEU A 23 -15.38 -17.83 21.56
CA LEU A 23 -14.80 -16.52 21.78
C LEU A 23 -15.90 -15.49 21.93
N ALA A 24 -15.87 -14.74 23.02
CA ALA A 24 -16.78 -13.62 23.20
C ALA A 24 -16.45 -12.50 22.19
N ASP A 25 -17.44 -11.69 21.83
CA ASP A 25 -17.23 -10.54 21.00
C ASP A 25 -16.12 -9.63 21.56
N LYS A 26 -15.23 -9.20 20.69
CA LYS A 26 -14.11 -8.31 21.04
C LYS A 26 -13.12 -8.89 22.06
N CYS A 27 -13.18 -10.19 22.35
CA CYS A 27 -12.19 -10.81 23.24
C CYS A 27 -10.81 -10.93 22.58
N VAL A 28 -10.73 -10.99 21.25
CA VAL A 28 -9.48 -10.93 20.48
C VAL A 28 -9.30 -9.52 19.95
N THR A 29 -8.27 -8.84 20.41
CA THR A 29 -7.93 -7.48 19.98
C THR A 29 -6.63 -7.50 19.20
N ALA A 30 -6.31 -6.42 18.51
CA ALA A 30 -5.05 -6.29 17.78
C ALA A 30 -3.82 -6.58 18.68
N ALA A 31 -3.88 -6.19 19.96
CA ALA A 31 -2.80 -6.44 20.91
C ALA A 31 -2.61 -7.91 21.26
N LYS A 32 -3.62 -8.75 21.04
CA LYS A 32 -3.56 -10.20 21.31
C LYS A 32 -3.16 -11.02 20.08
N ILE A 33 -3.04 -10.38 18.94
CA ILE A 33 -2.61 -11.02 17.69
C ILE A 33 -1.11 -10.81 17.57
N ALA A 34 -0.38 -11.87 17.26
CA ALA A 34 1.08 -11.79 17.10
C ALA A 34 1.48 -10.79 16.01
N ASP A 35 2.61 -10.12 16.20
CA ASP A 35 3.17 -9.20 15.22
C ASP A 35 3.32 -9.89 13.86
N GLY A 36 2.93 -9.17 12.81
CA GLY A 36 2.99 -9.67 11.45
C GLY A 36 1.76 -10.47 11.00
N VAL A 37 0.84 -10.81 11.89
CA VAL A 37 -0.42 -11.47 11.52
C VAL A 37 -1.37 -10.49 10.86
N LEU A 38 -1.43 -9.25 11.37
CA LEU A 38 -2.15 -8.15 10.74
C LEU A 38 -1.19 -7.34 9.87
N PRO A 39 -1.60 -6.93 8.68
CA PRO A 39 -0.78 -6.07 7.84
C PRO A 39 -0.45 -4.76 8.56
N ALA A 40 0.80 -4.39 8.57
CA ALA A 40 1.21 -3.06 9.02
C ALA A 40 0.57 -2.01 8.11
N ARG A 41 0.05 -0.96 8.72
CA ARG A 41 -0.61 0.12 8.00
C ARG A 41 0.07 1.45 8.33
N SER A 42 0.52 2.16 7.32
CA SER A 42 1.09 3.49 7.47
C SER A 42 0.87 4.33 6.22
N LYS A 43 0.97 5.64 6.38
CA LYS A 43 0.87 6.59 5.29
C LYS A 43 1.97 7.62 5.43
N GLN A 44 2.64 7.94 4.34
CA GLN A 44 3.69 8.94 4.29
C GLN A 44 3.45 9.90 3.13
N ASN A 45 3.53 11.18 3.39
CA ASN A 45 3.48 12.21 2.37
C ASN A 45 4.89 12.52 1.88
N MET A 46 5.12 12.33 0.60
CA MET A 46 6.37 12.65 -0.11
C MET A 46 6.06 13.58 -1.27
N SER A 47 5.39 14.70 -1.00
CA SER A 47 4.85 15.62 -2.00
C SER A 47 5.72 15.71 -3.27
N PRO A 48 5.14 15.55 -4.47
CA PRO A 48 3.70 15.45 -4.80
C PRO A 48 3.11 14.04 -4.68
N MET A 49 3.85 13.10 -4.14
CA MET A 49 3.45 11.72 -3.99
C MET A 49 3.06 11.40 -2.55
N THR A 50 2.09 10.52 -2.39
CA THR A 50 1.75 9.89 -1.11
C THR A 50 1.90 8.39 -1.26
N ILE A 51 2.52 7.75 -0.28
CA ILE A 51 2.62 6.29 -0.21
C ILE A 51 1.80 5.77 0.97
N GLU A 52 0.97 4.78 0.71
CA GLU A 52 0.26 4.02 1.74
C GLU A 52 0.79 2.59 1.76
N ARG A 53 1.03 2.08 2.96
CA ARG A 53 1.61 0.75 3.19
C ARG A 53 0.60 -0.12 3.93
N TYR A 54 0.34 -1.29 3.39
CA TYR A 54 -0.52 -2.32 3.99
C TYR A 54 0.22 -3.65 3.91
N GLY A 55 0.98 -3.99 4.94
CA GLY A 55 1.88 -5.15 4.88
C GLY A 55 2.88 -5.01 3.72
N LYS A 56 2.84 -5.93 2.77
CA LYS A 56 3.68 -5.90 1.57
C LYS A 56 3.08 -5.11 0.41
N VAL A 57 1.83 -4.66 0.53
CA VAL A 57 1.17 -3.88 -0.51
C VAL A 57 1.51 -2.41 -0.36
N ARG A 58 1.79 -1.76 -1.49
CA ARG A 58 2.04 -0.31 -1.57
C ARG A 58 1.04 0.33 -2.52
N ILE A 59 0.50 1.44 -2.11
CA ILE A 59 -0.37 2.28 -2.93
C ILE A 59 0.29 3.64 -3.05
N LEU A 60 0.70 3.99 -4.27
CA LEU A 60 1.24 5.31 -4.58
C LEU A 60 0.16 6.17 -5.20
N THR A 61 0.03 7.38 -4.73
CA THR A 61 -0.83 8.40 -5.31
C THR A 61 0.00 9.63 -5.63
N VAL A 62 -0.08 10.12 -6.84
CA VAL A 62 0.62 11.33 -7.29
C VAL A 62 -0.43 12.38 -7.65
N LEU A 63 -0.28 13.57 -7.09
CA LEU A 63 -1.18 14.70 -7.33
C LEU A 63 -0.37 15.93 -7.71
N TYR A 64 -0.59 16.43 -8.93
CA TYR A 64 -0.13 17.73 -9.37
C TYR A 64 -1.32 18.63 -9.60
N SER A 65 -1.22 19.86 -9.16
CA SER A 65 -2.25 20.87 -9.37
C SER A 65 -1.68 22.03 -10.18
N ASN A 66 -2.43 22.42 -11.20
CA ASN A 66 -2.10 23.59 -12.00
C ASN A 66 -0.67 23.56 -12.57
N THR A 67 -0.27 22.41 -13.08
CA THR A 67 1.11 22.16 -13.53
C THR A 67 1.15 22.12 -15.06
N PRO A 68 2.02 22.89 -15.73
CA PRO A 68 2.24 22.75 -17.16
C PRO A 68 2.99 21.44 -17.44
N LEU A 69 2.54 20.72 -18.46
CA LEU A 69 3.16 19.47 -18.90
C LEU A 69 3.70 19.65 -20.32
N VAL A 70 4.90 19.16 -20.54
CA VAL A 70 5.55 19.14 -21.85
C VAL A 70 5.37 17.76 -22.48
N ALA A 71 5.10 17.72 -23.77
CA ALA A 71 4.99 16.46 -24.52
C ALA A 71 6.31 15.69 -24.53
N ASN A 72 6.22 14.36 -24.56
CA ASN A 72 7.36 13.44 -24.67
C ASN A 72 8.45 13.70 -23.59
N TYR A 73 8.03 13.89 -22.36
CA TYR A 73 8.93 14.20 -21.26
C TYR A 73 8.73 13.26 -20.07
N ASN A 74 9.79 13.03 -19.32
CA ASN A 74 9.77 12.23 -18.11
C ASN A 74 9.96 13.13 -16.89
N TYR A 75 8.94 13.19 -16.04
CA TYR A 75 8.98 13.93 -14.78
C TYR A 75 9.37 13.01 -13.64
N ASN A 76 10.49 13.29 -13.01
CA ASN A 76 10.88 12.60 -11.78
C ASN A 76 9.98 13.07 -10.63
N VAL A 77 9.13 12.17 -10.13
CA VAL A 77 8.20 12.47 -9.05
C VAL A 77 8.89 12.34 -7.69
N ALA A 78 9.52 11.20 -7.46
CA ALA A 78 10.18 10.89 -6.20
C ALA A 78 11.08 9.66 -6.36
N THR A 79 11.87 9.41 -5.32
CA THR A 79 12.64 8.17 -5.19
C THR A 79 12.17 7.45 -3.93
N LEU A 80 11.76 6.20 -4.07
CA LEU A 80 11.27 5.39 -2.98
C LEU A 80 12.40 4.88 -2.10
N PRO A 81 12.20 4.84 -0.77
CA PRO A 81 13.11 4.12 0.13
C PRO A 81 13.24 2.66 -0.27
N ALA A 82 14.34 2.02 0.10
CA ALA A 82 14.64 0.64 -0.29
C ALA A 82 13.51 -0.35 0.05
N GLY A 83 12.87 -0.19 1.20
CA GLY A 83 11.77 -1.06 1.63
C GLY A 83 10.45 -0.88 0.89
N ASP A 84 10.32 0.17 0.09
CA ASP A 84 9.10 0.50 -0.65
C ASP A 84 9.23 0.31 -2.16
N ARG A 85 10.31 -0.29 -2.61
CA ARG A 85 10.57 -0.51 -4.04
C ARG A 85 9.83 -1.73 -4.54
N PRO A 86 9.24 -1.68 -5.75
CA PRO A 86 8.57 -2.83 -6.33
C PRO A 86 9.59 -3.93 -6.70
N GLN A 87 9.14 -5.16 -6.66
CA GLN A 87 9.93 -6.31 -7.09
C GLN A 87 10.15 -6.35 -8.60
N ALA A 88 9.20 -5.78 -9.35
CA ALA A 88 9.25 -5.68 -10.79
C ALA A 88 8.80 -4.28 -11.23
N PHE A 89 9.23 -3.88 -12.39
CA PHE A 89 8.74 -2.64 -13.01
C PHE A 89 7.21 -2.63 -13.04
N THR A 90 6.62 -1.55 -12.53
CA THR A 90 5.18 -1.42 -12.40
C THR A 90 4.71 -0.13 -13.05
N ARG A 91 3.59 -0.21 -13.76
CA ARG A 91 2.89 0.96 -14.29
C ARG A 91 1.64 1.24 -13.50
N GLY A 92 1.34 2.53 -13.38
CA GLY A 92 0.10 3.01 -12.80
C GLY A 92 -0.78 3.70 -13.82
N ILE A 93 -1.99 4.03 -13.37
CA ILE A 93 -2.96 4.78 -14.15
C ILE A 93 -2.78 6.26 -13.84
N ALA A 94 -2.75 7.09 -14.87
CA ALA A 94 -2.65 8.54 -14.73
C ALA A 94 -3.69 9.24 -15.59
N THR A 95 -4.27 10.31 -15.04
CA THR A 95 -5.25 11.16 -15.73
C THR A 95 -4.87 12.62 -15.58
N SER A 96 -5.25 13.41 -16.56
CA SER A 96 -5.01 14.86 -16.57
C SER A 96 -6.24 15.62 -17.05
N THR A 97 -6.55 16.75 -16.42
CA THR A 97 -7.64 17.63 -16.86
C THR A 97 -7.33 18.34 -18.17
N GLY A 98 -6.06 18.45 -18.53
CA GLY A 98 -5.63 19.06 -19.79
C GLY A 98 -5.62 18.13 -20.99
N GLY A 99 -5.96 16.84 -20.79
CA GLY A 99 -5.85 15.81 -21.82
C GLY A 99 -4.43 15.29 -21.99
N GLY A 100 -4.20 14.55 -23.07
CA GLY A 100 -2.93 13.90 -23.32
C GLY A 100 -2.79 12.55 -22.64
N GLU A 101 -1.82 11.78 -23.08
CA GLU A 101 -1.52 10.46 -22.52
C GLU A 101 -0.45 10.57 -21.44
N LEU A 102 -0.75 10.00 -20.29
CA LEU A 102 0.16 9.98 -19.14
C LEU A 102 0.36 8.56 -18.64
N ILE A 103 1.59 8.25 -18.27
CA ILE A 103 1.94 6.94 -17.72
C ILE A 103 2.75 7.17 -16.44
N LEU A 104 2.33 6.51 -15.37
CA LEU A 104 3.11 6.47 -14.13
C LEU A 104 3.98 5.20 -14.14
N ASN A 105 5.28 5.39 -14.07
CA ASN A 105 6.24 4.29 -14.01
C ASN A 105 6.88 4.21 -12.63
N VAL A 106 6.87 3.04 -12.04
CA VAL A 106 7.55 2.76 -10.77
C VAL A 106 8.64 1.72 -11.04
N ASN A 107 9.88 2.15 -10.93
CA ASN A 107 11.04 1.33 -11.26
C ASN A 107 11.54 0.54 -10.04
N THR A 108 12.18 -0.57 -10.29
CA THR A 108 12.75 -1.43 -9.23
C THR A 108 13.85 -0.76 -8.42
N ASN A 109 14.50 0.25 -8.98
CA ASN A 109 15.49 1.07 -8.26
C ASN A 109 14.84 2.14 -7.36
N GLY A 110 13.51 2.25 -7.36
CA GLY A 110 12.74 3.18 -6.54
C GLY A 110 12.37 4.49 -7.25
N THR A 111 12.85 4.76 -8.45
CA THR A 111 12.44 5.97 -9.16
C THR A 111 10.99 5.89 -9.60
N VAL A 112 10.24 6.94 -9.29
CA VAL A 112 8.85 7.12 -9.70
C VAL A 112 8.81 8.22 -10.74
N VAL A 113 8.37 7.88 -11.95
CA VAL A 113 8.43 8.77 -13.13
C VAL A 113 7.05 8.89 -13.74
N LEU A 114 6.61 10.13 -13.94
CA LEU A 114 5.42 10.46 -14.72
C LEU A 114 5.88 10.79 -16.14
N SER A 115 5.51 9.96 -17.10
CA SER A 115 5.87 10.12 -18.50
C SER A 115 4.70 10.67 -19.29
N THR A 116 4.96 11.68 -20.10
CA THR A 116 4.01 12.17 -21.10
C THR A 116 4.37 11.61 -22.46
N ALA A 117 3.37 11.15 -23.22
CA ALA A 117 3.58 10.63 -24.57
C ALA A 117 2.80 11.48 -25.58
N GLY A 118 3.38 11.70 -26.74
CA GLY A 118 2.72 12.43 -27.83
C GLY A 118 2.33 13.85 -27.44
N ASP A 119 1.11 14.21 -27.77
CA ASP A 119 0.55 15.55 -27.50
C ASP A 119 0.03 15.65 -26.06
N ALA A 120 0.91 15.80 -25.11
CA ALA A 120 0.50 16.02 -23.72
C ALA A 120 -0.15 17.39 -23.54
N ALA A 121 -0.89 17.53 -22.44
CA ALA A 121 -1.47 18.80 -22.06
C ALA A 121 -0.38 19.86 -21.92
N THR A 122 -0.47 20.91 -22.66
CA THR A 122 0.49 22.02 -22.65
C THR A 122 0.07 23.14 -21.72
N SER A 123 -1.17 23.16 -21.28
CA SER A 123 -1.70 24.11 -20.33
C SER A 123 -1.67 23.54 -18.91
N ASN A 124 -1.84 24.41 -17.93
CA ASN A 124 -1.88 24.01 -16.55
C ASN A 124 -2.92 22.92 -16.32
N ALA A 125 -2.47 21.77 -15.89
CA ALA A 125 -3.28 20.59 -15.71
C ALA A 125 -3.28 20.14 -14.24
N ASN A 126 -4.39 19.57 -13.82
CA ASN A 126 -4.46 18.77 -12.60
C ASN A 126 -4.25 17.32 -12.98
N VAL A 127 -3.24 16.70 -12.40
CA VAL A 127 -2.85 15.32 -12.68
C VAL A 127 -3.09 14.48 -11.46
N GLN A 128 -3.72 13.33 -11.64
CA GLN A 128 -3.86 12.30 -10.64
C GLN A 128 -3.35 10.99 -11.20
N ALA A 129 -2.47 10.33 -10.47
CA ALA A 129 -1.94 9.03 -10.84
C ALA A 129 -1.95 8.10 -9.63
N ILE A 130 -2.17 6.83 -9.89
CA ILE A 130 -2.17 5.79 -8.86
C ILE A 130 -1.46 4.55 -9.36
N SER A 131 -0.67 3.91 -8.48
CA SER A 131 -0.05 2.63 -8.73
C SER A 131 -0.15 1.75 -7.50
N VAL A 132 -0.45 0.47 -7.69
CA VAL A 132 -0.51 -0.53 -6.63
C VAL A 132 0.45 -1.65 -6.97
N TYR A 133 1.31 -2.01 -6.02
CA TYR A 133 2.29 -3.08 -6.20
C TYR A 133 2.67 -3.72 -4.86
N THR A 134 3.45 -4.78 -4.94
CA THR A 134 3.98 -5.47 -3.76
C THR A 134 5.49 -5.30 -3.65
N VAL A 135 5.97 -5.29 -2.41
CA VAL A 135 7.41 -5.27 -2.08
C VAL A 135 7.88 -6.65 -1.64
N ALA A 136 9.18 -6.82 -1.60
CA ALA A 136 9.79 -8.08 -1.16
C ALA A 136 9.49 -8.43 0.31
#